data_71d53c7e037370aa08a14e45e52d579f
#
_entry.id   71d53c7e037370aa08a14e45e52d579f
#
_cell.length_a   1.000
_cell.length_b   1.000
_cell.length_c   1.000
_cell.angle_alpha   90.00
_cell.angle_beta   90.00
_cell.angle_gamma   90.00
#
_symmetry.space_group_name_H-M   'P 1'
#
loop_
_entity.id
_entity.type
_entity.pdbx_description
1 polymer ?
#
loop_
_entity_poly.entity_id
_entity_poly.type
_entity_poly.pdbx_seq_one_letter_code
_entity_poly.pdbx_strand_id
1 'polypeptide(L)'
;MKGDNIRNINDSASAPIHNILWVDDEIDVLEPHILYLREKSFQVTPVTNGLDALTLLDQYHYDAVILDQMMPGLDGISTLDRLRQIDTTIPVIMLTQIQDEPLVDEALSKRVADFLIKPIGGVQIASTLKRILHRTKIIEEQIPQSYTDDFNDIHNLINNQPDWKEWVKVYQKITTWDLEFDPLSRTGLEETHQALKKEINTKFSDYVENNYPKWLKGKSGPLLSVDVLDHYVLPYLREEKPVHFIVVDCLRLDHWLTIESLLQPYFYIDLNCYYSILPSATLYSRNALFSGLFPSQLADRFPEFWQEGADGETSTNRYERQLLQWKIQEEGLQLKPGLRYFKIFDAKGGNEFIRQATTFDQITLSALVVNFIDILTHQRSESDLLQQIAPDQSAFCSLVKSWFSHSALFETLKIIAKQDAVVILTSDHGSVLCNRPARAFGNRETSTSLRFKVGNNLGCDRSQSLYIDDPKQYKLPTGNLGKNYIIAKEDYYFVYPNQYNEYTRQFRGGFQHGGISPGELIIPIATMTPRGNS
;
A
#
# COMPACT_ATOMS: atom_id res chain seq x y z
N MET A 1 59.30 39.70 32.13
CA MET A 1 58.44 39.35 33.27
C MET A 1 57.25 38.60 32.66
N LYS A 2 57.04 37.41 33.15
CA LYS A 2 56.11 36.41 32.67
C LYS A 2 54.65 36.83 32.89
N GLY A 3 53.81 36.73 31.93
CA GLY A 3 52.34 36.82 32.01
C GLY A 3 51.75 35.50 31.62
N ASP A 4 51.13 34.84 32.58
CA ASP A 4 50.56 33.49 32.47
C ASP A 4 49.35 33.42 31.54
N ASN A 5 49.43 32.49 30.62
CA ASN A 5 48.28 32.00 29.80
C ASN A 5 47.35 31.14 30.69
N ILE A 6 46.21 31.67 31.07
CA ILE A 6 45.10 30.89 31.60
C ILE A 6 44.30 30.42 30.39
N ARG A 7 44.48 29.14 30.03
CA ARG A 7 43.57 28.42 29.11
C ARG A 7 42.24 28.20 29.83
N ASN A 8 41.21 28.87 29.39
CA ASN A 8 39.83 28.50 29.70
C ASN A 8 39.51 27.17 29.01
N ILE A 9 39.52 26.08 29.79
CA ILE A 9 38.92 24.80 29.45
C ILE A 9 37.56 24.80 30.15
N ASN A 10 36.49 25.13 29.45
CA ASN A 10 35.11 24.75 29.76
C ASN A 10 34.19 25.16 28.58
N ASP A 11 34.26 24.42 27.50
CA ASP A 11 33.12 24.23 26.58
C ASP A 11 32.79 22.74 26.59
N SER A 12 32.23 22.26 27.69
CA SER A 12 31.40 21.08 27.70
C SER A 12 30.04 21.54 27.17
N ALA A 13 29.78 21.32 25.89
CA ALA A 13 28.42 21.40 25.34
C ALA A 13 27.52 20.52 26.22
N SER A 14 26.64 21.14 27.00
CA SER A 14 25.65 20.44 27.80
C SER A 14 24.79 19.62 26.82
N ALA A 15 24.70 18.31 27.06
CA ALA A 15 23.78 17.46 26.28
C ALA A 15 22.37 18.06 26.30
N PRO A 16 21.62 18.02 25.22
CA PRO A 16 20.28 18.59 25.16
C PRO A 16 19.42 17.98 26.28
N ILE A 17 18.71 18.83 27.01
CA ILE A 17 17.78 18.41 28.07
C ILE A 17 16.45 18.08 27.38
N HIS A 18 15.98 16.82 27.52
CA HIS A 18 14.69 16.37 26.96
C HIS A 18 13.60 16.51 28.03
N ASN A 19 12.45 17.10 27.64
CA ASN A 19 11.29 17.29 28.50
C ASN A 19 10.38 16.09 28.41
N ILE A 20 10.17 15.37 29.50
CA ILE A 20 9.36 14.15 29.57
C ILE A 20 8.14 14.41 30.46
N LEU A 21 6.95 14.14 29.95
CA LEU A 21 5.74 14.11 30.76
C LEU A 21 5.51 12.67 31.25
N TRP A 22 5.48 12.48 32.59
CA TRP A 22 5.22 11.16 33.17
C TRP A 22 3.89 11.17 33.91
N VAL A 23 2.95 10.36 33.43
CA VAL A 23 1.56 10.26 33.90
C VAL A 23 1.37 8.91 34.58
N ASP A 24 1.18 8.92 35.91
CA ASP A 24 1.04 7.71 36.72
C ASP A 24 0.36 8.11 38.06
N ASP A 25 -0.71 7.48 38.48
CA ASP A 25 -1.41 7.82 39.72
C ASP A 25 -0.60 7.50 40.99
N GLU A 26 0.38 6.61 40.88
CA GLU A 26 1.33 6.28 41.93
C GLU A 26 2.69 7.02 41.77
N ILE A 27 2.72 8.18 41.12
CA ILE A 27 3.94 8.89 40.74
C ILE A 27 4.85 9.20 41.91
N ASP A 28 4.34 9.40 43.12
CA ASP A 28 5.11 9.65 44.32
C ASP A 28 6.01 8.47 44.70
N VAL A 29 5.61 7.25 44.41
CA VAL A 29 6.41 6.02 44.63
C VAL A 29 7.54 5.93 43.61
N LEU A 30 7.40 6.58 42.47
CA LEU A 30 8.35 6.56 41.37
C LEU A 30 9.42 7.66 41.44
N GLU A 31 9.44 8.48 42.49
CA GLU A 31 10.44 9.56 42.73
C GLU A 31 11.91 9.09 42.53
N PRO A 32 12.32 7.87 42.99
CA PRO A 32 13.68 7.40 42.73
C PRO A 32 14.02 7.24 41.24
N HIS A 33 13.02 6.85 40.41
CA HIS A 33 13.19 6.73 38.97
C HIS A 33 13.24 8.08 38.28
N ILE A 34 12.43 9.04 38.74
CA ILE A 34 12.45 10.44 38.28
C ILE A 34 13.80 11.07 38.55
N LEU A 35 14.36 10.91 39.75
CA LEU A 35 15.69 11.40 40.09
C LEU A 35 16.78 10.78 39.21
N TYR A 36 16.72 9.47 38.98
CA TYR A 36 17.63 8.79 38.06
C TYR A 36 17.55 9.34 36.63
N LEU A 37 16.34 9.60 36.10
CA LEU A 37 16.15 10.20 34.78
C LEU A 37 16.72 11.62 34.70
N ARG A 38 16.57 12.43 35.76
CA ARG A 38 17.16 13.79 35.84
C ARG A 38 18.69 13.75 35.76
N GLU A 39 19.33 12.76 36.37
CA GLU A 39 20.79 12.55 36.24
C GLU A 39 21.22 12.15 34.81
N LYS A 40 20.30 11.67 33.98
CA LYS A 40 20.53 11.25 32.60
C LYS A 40 20.13 12.31 31.57
N SER A 41 19.97 13.57 31.98
CA SER A 41 19.59 14.72 31.13
C SER A 41 18.14 14.69 30.64
N PHE A 42 17.25 14.05 31.39
CA PHE A 42 15.79 14.13 31.15
C PHE A 42 15.16 15.05 32.22
N GLN A 43 14.41 16.04 31.79
CA GLN A 43 13.59 16.85 32.68
C GLN A 43 12.19 16.25 32.75
N VAL A 44 11.86 15.64 33.88
CA VAL A 44 10.58 14.93 34.05
C VAL A 44 9.58 15.84 34.76
N THR A 45 8.39 16.00 34.14
CA THR A 45 7.20 16.61 34.75
C THR A 45 6.26 15.48 35.18
N PRO A 46 6.13 15.23 36.50
CA PRO A 46 5.23 14.19 37.01
C PRO A 46 3.80 14.69 37.08
N VAL A 47 2.83 13.82 36.72
CA VAL A 47 1.39 14.09 36.74
C VAL A 47 0.63 12.84 37.20
N THR A 48 -0.38 13.01 38.03
CA THR A 48 -1.11 11.92 38.67
C THR A 48 -2.33 11.41 37.90
N ASN A 49 -2.73 12.07 36.81
CA ASN A 49 -3.93 11.68 36.06
C ASN A 49 -3.89 12.17 34.59
N GLY A 50 -4.70 11.55 33.74
CA GLY A 50 -4.75 11.84 32.32
C GLY A 50 -5.31 13.22 31.95
N LEU A 51 -6.23 13.80 32.74
CA LEU A 51 -6.81 15.12 32.45
C LEU A 51 -5.81 16.25 32.61
N ASP A 52 -5.02 16.20 33.69
CA ASP A 52 -3.95 17.18 33.93
C ASP A 52 -2.85 17.03 32.88
N ALA A 53 -2.54 15.79 32.47
CA ALA A 53 -1.60 15.53 31.39
C ALA A 53 -2.03 16.17 30.08
N LEU A 54 -3.28 16.02 29.66
CA LEU A 54 -3.82 16.65 28.46
C LEU A 54 -3.79 18.18 28.53
N THR A 55 -4.07 18.74 29.71
CA THR A 55 -3.98 20.20 29.92
C THR A 55 -2.56 20.72 29.77
N LEU A 56 -1.56 19.98 30.27
CA LEU A 56 -0.16 20.36 30.14
C LEU A 56 0.34 20.21 28.69
N LEU A 57 -0.10 19.19 27.97
CA LEU A 57 0.25 18.98 26.56
C LEU A 57 -0.29 20.08 25.65
N ASP A 58 -1.42 20.69 26.00
CA ASP A 58 -1.95 21.86 25.27
C ASP A 58 -1.16 23.14 25.53
N GLN A 59 -0.47 23.24 26.66
CA GLN A 59 0.23 24.46 27.11
C GLN A 59 1.76 24.43 26.93
N TYR A 60 2.35 23.24 26.97
CA TYR A 60 3.80 23.04 26.98
C TYR A 60 4.22 21.95 25.99
N HIS A 61 5.42 22.10 25.46
CA HIS A 61 6.01 21.10 24.56
C HIS A 61 6.80 20.05 25.36
N TYR A 62 6.55 18.78 25.08
CA TYR A 62 7.27 17.63 25.60
C TYR A 62 7.86 16.80 24.47
N ASP A 63 9.03 16.19 24.71
CA ASP A 63 9.71 15.33 23.74
C ASP A 63 9.17 13.88 23.74
N ALA A 64 8.64 13.43 24.87
CA ALA A 64 7.95 12.13 25.01
C ALA A 64 7.01 12.11 26.21
N VAL A 65 6.04 11.19 26.17
CA VAL A 65 5.11 10.91 27.26
C VAL A 65 5.35 9.48 27.77
N ILE A 66 5.45 9.32 29.09
CA ILE A 66 5.35 8.03 29.77
C ILE A 66 3.95 7.97 30.38
N LEU A 67 3.16 6.97 30.05
CA LEU A 67 1.74 6.91 30.39
C LEU A 67 1.39 5.57 31.02
N ASP A 68 0.95 5.60 32.27
CA ASP A 68 0.42 4.40 32.91
C ASP A 68 -0.94 3.99 32.34
N GLN A 69 -1.13 2.69 32.16
CA GLN A 69 -2.38 2.13 31.65
C GLN A 69 -3.49 2.17 32.71
N MET A 70 -3.15 1.88 33.96
CA MET A 70 -4.12 1.67 35.03
C MET A 70 -4.20 2.92 35.93
N MET A 71 -5.03 3.89 35.56
CA MET A 71 -5.25 5.10 36.34
C MET A 71 -6.73 5.32 36.67
N PRO A 72 -7.07 5.86 37.86
CA PRO A 72 -8.44 6.20 38.22
C PRO A 72 -9.03 7.30 37.31
N GLY A 73 -10.27 7.13 36.91
CA GLY A 73 -11.00 8.10 36.09
C GLY A 73 -10.75 7.95 34.60
N LEU A 74 -9.76 8.64 34.03
CA LEU A 74 -9.36 8.49 32.63
C LEU A 74 -8.14 7.55 32.55
N ASP A 75 -8.35 6.34 32.04
CA ASP A 75 -7.30 5.34 31.87
C ASP A 75 -6.27 5.73 30.81
N GLY A 76 -5.17 4.96 30.72
CA GLY A 76 -4.07 5.26 29.81
C GLY A 76 -4.50 5.23 28.33
N ILE A 77 -5.32 4.25 27.91
CA ILE A 77 -5.78 4.14 26.52
C ILE A 77 -6.70 5.31 26.14
N SER A 78 -7.65 5.64 27.02
CA SER A 78 -8.55 6.78 26.81
C SER A 78 -7.80 8.12 26.83
N THR A 79 -6.73 8.22 27.64
CA THR A 79 -5.83 9.38 27.66
C THR A 79 -5.05 9.48 26.35
N LEU A 80 -4.53 8.37 25.86
CA LEU A 80 -3.82 8.30 24.58
C LEU A 80 -4.70 8.72 23.41
N ASP A 81 -5.96 8.28 23.35
CA ASP A 81 -6.90 8.68 22.30
C ASP A 81 -7.11 10.19 22.24
N ARG A 82 -7.27 10.83 23.39
CA ARG A 82 -7.40 12.30 23.45
C ARG A 82 -6.09 13.02 23.16
N LEU A 83 -4.96 12.47 23.63
CA LEU A 83 -3.64 12.97 23.32
C LEU A 83 -3.41 12.98 21.80
N ARG A 84 -3.79 11.92 21.08
CA ARG A 84 -3.65 11.84 19.63
C ARG A 84 -4.51 12.84 18.86
N GLN A 85 -5.53 13.42 19.47
CA GLN A 85 -6.30 14.55 18.93
C GLN A 85 -5.56 15.89 19.10
N ILE A 86 -4.69 16.02 20.12
CA ILE A 86 -3.87 17.22 20.39
C ILE A 86 -2.55 17.12 19.62
N ASP A 87 -1.84 16.01 19.76
CA ASP A 87 -0.55 15.72 19.10
C ASP A 87 -0.52 14.27 18.60
N THR A 88 -0.55 14.11 17.27
CA THR A 88 -0.47 12.80 16.63
C THR A 88 0.93 12.20 16.64
N THR A 89 1.96 13.01 16.97
CA THR A 89 3.36 12.72 16.68
C THR A 89 4.21 12.45 17.89
N ILE A 90 3.84 13.01 19.08
CA ILE A 90 4.63 12.83 20.28
C ILE A 90 4.79 11.34 20.63
N PRO A 91 6.02 10.85 20.88
CA PRO A 91 6.24 9.47 21.28
C PRO A 91 5.61 9.18 22.65
N VAL A 92 4.80 8.12 22.73
CA VAL A 92 4.19 7.66 23.98
C VAL A 92 4.73 6.29 24.33
N ILE A 93 5.23 6.14 25.56
CA ILE A 93 5.63 4.87 26.16
C ILE A 93 4.53 4.46 27.14
N MET A 94 3.85 3.35 26.88
CA MET A 94 2.84 2.83 27.80
C MET A 94 3.48 1.98 28.89
N LEU A 95 3.05 2.18 30.14
CA LEU A 95 3.38 1.31 31.27
C LEU A 95 2.19 0.40 31.57
N THR A 96 2.42 -0.91 31.70
CA THR A 96 1.36 -1.89 31.98
C THR A 96 1.78 -2.88 33.04
N GLN A 97 0.83 -3.39 33.83
CA GLN A 97 1.09 -4.41 34.85
C GLN A 97 0.86 -5.84 34.32
N ILE A 98 0.22 -6.04 33.17
CA ILE A 98 -0.25 -7.35 32.71
C ILE A 98 0.21 -7.60 31.27
N GLN A 99 0.63 -8.84 30.99
CA GLN A 99 0.83 -9.38 29.64
C GLN A 99 -0.54 -9.78 29.02
N ASP A 100 -1.50 -8.88 28.96
CA ASP A 100 -2.77 -9.15 28.28
C ASP A 100 -2.61 -8.83 26.79
N GLU A 101 -2.46 -9.86 25.97
CA GLU A 101 -2.35 -9.76 24.51
C GLU A 101 -3.38 -8.81 23.87
N PRO A 102 -4.69 -8.80 24.27
CA PRO A 102 -5.68 -7.89 23.68
C PRO A 102 -5.41 -6.40 23.97
N LEU A 103 -4.90 -6.07 25.14
CA LEU A 103 -4.57 -4.67 25.51
C LEU A 103 -3.32 -4.16 24.81
N VAL A 104 -2.34 -5.04 24.61
CA VAL A 104 -1.12 -4.72 23.84
C VAL A 104 -1.49 -4.49 22.37
N ASP A 105 -2.36 -5.32 21.79
CA ASP A 105 -2.83 -5.16 20.42
C ASP A 105 -3.66 -3.88 20.23
N GLU A 106 -4.52 -3.53 21.18
CA GLU A 106 -5.28 -2.28 21.14
C GLU A 106 -4.38 -1.04 21.20
N ALA A 107 -3.39 -1.04 22.08
CA ALA A 107 -2.48 0.09 22.22
C ALA A 107 -1.45 0.16 21.05
N LEU A 108 -1.04 -0.98 20.46
CA LEU A 108 -0.25 -1.00 19.22
C LEU A 108 -1.03 -0.40 18.05
N SER A 109 -2.34 -0.62 17.98
CA SER A 109 -3.20 0.00 16.96
C SER A 109 -3.28 1.53 17.10
N LYS A 110 -3.01 2.07 18.30
CA LYS A 110 -3.08 3.49 18.64
C LYS A 110 -1.71 4.22 18.56
N ARG A 111 -0.74 3.66 17.85
CA ARG A 111 0.60 4.26 17.59
C ARG A 111 1.39 4.59 18.86
N VAL A 112 1.50 3.64 19.77
CA VAL A 112 2.42 3.72 20.91
C VAL A 112 3.85 3.48 20.44
N ALA A 113 4.81 4.28 20.92
CA ALA A 113 6.22 4.16 20.54
C ALA A 113 6.90 2.95 21.16
N ASP A 114 6.49 2.56 22.38
CA ASP A 114 6.95 1.36 23.09
C ASP A 114 6.07 1.00 24.30
N PHE A 115 6.25 -0.24 24.81
CA PHE A 115 5.63 -0.75 26.03
C PHE A 115 6.67 -1.17 27.05
N LEU A 116 6.40 -0.87 28.32
CA LEU A 116 7.19 -1.36 29.43
C LEU A 116 6.27 -2.04 30.46
N ILE A 117 6.66 -3.22 30.90
CA ILE A 117 5.88 -4.00 31.89
C ILE A 117 6.40 -3.70 33.28
N LYS A 118 5.51 -3.30 34.19
CA LYS A 118 5.83 -3.11 35.62
C LYS A 118 6.09 -4.48 36.29
N PRO A 119 7.11 -4.62 37.19
CA PRO A 119 7.94 -3.56 37.75
C PRO A 119 9.10 -3.17 36.81
N ILE A 120 9.32 -1.87 36.62
CA ILE A 120 10.34 -1.30 35.73
C ILE A 120 11.43 -0.60 36.52
N GLY A 121 12.67 -0.73 36.02
CA GLY A 121 13.81 0.01 36.58
C GLY A 121 14.09 1.30 35.83
N GLY A 122 14.62 2.33 36.53
CA GLY A 122 15.00 3.59 35.90
C GLY A 122 15.98 3.44 34.72
N VAL A 123 16.85 2.42 34.75
CA VAL A 123 17.79 2.11 33.65
C VAL A 123 17.01 1.70 32.39
N GLN A 124 15.97 0.90 32.51
CA GLN A 124 15.16 0.43 31.40
C GLN A 124 14.39 1.61 30.77
N ILE A 125 13.79 2.46 31.59
CA ILE A 125 13.08 3.67 31.12
C ILE A 125 14.05 4.60 30.38
N ALA A 126 15.22 4.88 31.00
CA ALA A 126 16.23 5.77 30.39
C ALA A 126 16.75 5.21 29.05
N SER A 127 16.97 3.91 28.93
CA SER A 127 17.42 3.29 27.68
C SER A 127 16.36 3.35 26.59
N THR A 128 15.09 3.12 26.94
CA THR A 128 13.94 3.23 26.03
C THR A 128 13.75 4.68 25.55
N LEU A 129 13.77 5.66 26.47
CA LEU A 129 13.70 7.07 26.10
C LEU A 129 14.84 7.47 25.16
N LYS A 130 16.09 7.11 25.48
CA LYS A 130 17.24 7.41 24.62
C LYS A 130 17.06 6.82 23.22
N ARG A 131 16.63 5.58 23.12
CA ARG A 131 16.41 4.91 21.84
C ARG A 131 15.34 5.60 20.99
N ILE A 132 14.21 5.96 21.61
CA ILE A 132 13.09 6.62 20.94
C ILE A 132 13.48 8.03 20.51
N LEU A 133 14.04 8.85 21.41
CA LEU A 133 14.39 10.24 21.15
C LEU A 133 15.57 10.37 20.17
N HIS A 134 16.55 9.45 20.25
CA HIS A 134 17.64 9.42 19.29
C HIS A 134 17.14 9.06 17.88
N ARG A 135 16.19 8.12 17.78
CA ARG A 135 15.54 7.77 16.52
C ARG A 135 14.75 8.97 15.96
N THR A 136 13.99 9.66 16.81
CA THR A 136 13.24 10.88 16.43
C THR A 136 14.17 11.97 15.92
N LYS A 137 15.29 12.24 16.62
CA LYS A 137 16.28 13.24 16.23
C LYS A 137 16.98 12.90 14.90
N ILE A 138 17.34 11.63 14.67
CA ILE A 138 17.91 11.18 13.40
C ILE A 138 16.90 11.41 12.28
N ILE A 139 15.62 11.09 12.52
CA ILE A 139 14.53 11.30 11.58
C ILE A 139 14.41 12.80 11.25
N GLU A 140 14.36 13.68 12.24
CA GLU A 140 14.19 15.11 12.04
C GLU A 140 15.38 15.78 11.33
N GLU A 141 16.60 15.31 11.54
CA GLU A 141 17.82 15.89 10.95
C GLU A 141 18.18 15.29 9.58
N GLN A 142 17.91 13.99 9.35
CA GLN A 142 18.34 13.28 8.14
C GLN A 142 17.26 13.16 7.07
N ILE A 143 15.98 13.05 7.45
CA ILE A 143 14.87 12.93 6.48
C ILE A 143 14.78 14.15 5.55
N PRO A 144 14.86 15.43 6.02
CA PRO A 144 14.79 16.56 5.11
C PRO A 144 15.88 16.55 4.03
N GLN A 145 17.10 16.11 4.36
CA GLN A 145 18.18 16.04 3.39
C GLN A 145 17.97 14.90 2.39
N SER A 146 17.69 13.68 2.85
CA SER A 146 17.46 12.54 1.96
C SER A 146 16.20 12.71 1.12
N TYR A 147 15.14 13.33 1.66
CA TYR A 147 13.97 13.70 0.89
C TYR A 147 14.32 14.73 -0.20
N THR A 148 15.12 15.74 0.13
CA THR A 148 15.55 16.76 -0.84
C THR A 148 16.35 16.16 -1.98
N ASP A 149 17.26 15.24 -1.67
CA ASP A 149 18.07 14.54 -2.66
C ASP A 149 17.15 13.68 -3.58
N ASP A 150 16.23 12.90 -3.03
CA ASP A 150 15.27 12.12 -3.80
C ASP A 150 14.27 13.00 -4.57
N PHE A 151 13.83 14.11 -4.01
CA PHE A 151 13.00 15.11 -4.71
C PHE A 151 13.71 15.64 -5.95
N ASN A 152 14.97 16.03 -5.81
CA ASN A 152 15.78 16.53 -6.94
C ASN A 152 15.99 15.44 -7.99
N ASP A 153 16.26 14.21 -7.58
CA ASP A 153 16.41 13.06 -8.47
C ASP A 153 15.12 12.79 -9.25
N ILE A 154 13.98 12.73 -8.55
CA ILE A 154 12.67 12.53 -9.18
C ILE A 154 12.39 13.68 -10.15
N HIS A 155 12.59 14.93 -9.72
CA HIS A 155 12.32 16.11 -10.54
C HIS A 155 13.21 16.13 -11.80
N ASN A 156 14.48 15.75 -11.69
CA ASN A 156 15.37 15.58 -12.83
C ASN A 156 14.89 14.48 -13.78
N LEU A 157 14.51 13.30 -13.24
CA LEU A 157 14.02 12.19 -14.05
C LEU A 157 12.77 12.58 -14.84
N ILE A 158 11.74 13.13 -14.18
CA ILE A 158 10.45 13.43 -14.83
C ILE A 158 10.56 14.59 -15.84
N ASN A 159 11.62 15.42 -15.80
CA ASN A 159 11.87 16.49 -16.75
C ASN A 159 12.70 16.06 -17.96
N ASN A 160 13.40 14.92 -17.91
CA ASN A 160 14.29 14.42 -18.95
C ASN A 160 13.65 13.31 -19.83
N GLN A 161 12.31 13.32 -19.99
CA GLN A 161 11.56 12.35 -20.81
C GLN A 161 11.86 10.88 -20.41
N PRO A 162 11.52 10.49 -19.17
CA PRO A 162 11.87 9.18 -18.65
C PRO A 162 11.27 8.04 -19.49
N ASP A 163 12.02 6.96 -19.61
CA ASP A 163 11.52 5.72 -20.17
C ASP A 163 10.64 4.96 -19.12
N TRP A 164 10.09 3.82 -19.51
CA TRP A 164 9.22 3.05 -18.64
C TRP A 164 9.92 2.51 -17.38
N LYS A 165 11.24 2.24 -17.44
CA LYS A 165 12.05 1.79 -16.29
C LYS A 165 12.30 2.93 -15.30
N GLU A 166 12.54 4.11 -15.83
CA GLU A 166 12.72 5.31 -15.02
C GLU A 166 11.42 5.70 -14.32
N TRP A 167 10.27 5.53 -14.97
CA TRP A 167 8.96 5.70 -14.34
C TRP A 167 8.73 4.71 -13.19
N VAL A 168 9.18 3.46 -13.31
CA VAL A 168 9.14 2.51 -12.18
C VAL A 168 9.97 3.02 -11.01
N LYS A 169 11.20 3.53 -11.25
CA LYS A 169 12.05 4.11 -10.20
C LYS A 169 11.41 5.33 -9.54
N VAL A 170 10.84 6.24 -10.34
CA VAL A 170 10.10 7.40 -9.83
C VAL A 170 8.96 6.95 -8.92
N TYR A 171 8.17 5.97 -9.36
CA TYR A 171 7.05 5.47 -8.58
C TYR A 171 7.50 4.74 -7.32
N GLN A 172 8.58 3.95 -7.36
CA GLN A 172 9.15 3.33 -6.17
C GLN A 172 9.61 4.35 -5.15
N LYS A 173 10.37 5.39 -5.56
CA LYS A 173 10.84 6.45 -4.66
C LYS A 173 9.69 7.20 -4.00
N ILE A 174 8.71 7.69 -4.78
CA ILE A 174 7.60 8.45 -4.22
C ILE A 174 6.72 7.59 -3.29
N THR A 175 6.53 6.31 -3.63
CA THR A 175 5.77 5.36 -2.80
C THR A 175 6.46 5.08 -1.46
N THR A 176 7.79 4.98 -1.44
CA THR A 176 8.56 4.83 -0.19
C THR A 176 8.33 6.02 0.73
N TRP A 177 8.37 7.24 0.19
CA TRP A 177 8.10 8.45 0.96
C TRP A 177 6.64 8.58 1.41
N ASP A 178 5.67 8.08 0.63
CA ASP A 178 4.28 7.98 1.07
C ASP A 178 4.10 7.13 2.35
N LEU A 179 4.90 6.08 2.50
CA LEU A 179 4.88 5.23 3.70
C LEU A 179 5.57 5.89 4.91
N GLU A 180 6.43 6.88 4.67
CA GLU A 180 7.11 7.66 5.69
C GLU A 180 6.43 9.02 5.98
N PHE A 181 5.15 9.15 5.61
CA PHE A 181 4.39 10.41 5.67
C PHE A 181 4.40 11.09 7.05
N ASP A 182 4.30 10.33 8.17
CA ASP A 182 4.35 10.89 9.52
C ASP A 182 5.63 11.72 9.79
N PRO A 183 6.83 11.24 9.41
CA PRO A 183 8.04 12.05 9.46
C PRO A 183 8.02 13.29 8.55
N LEU A 184 7.45 13.18 7.34
CA LEU A 184 7.36 14.31 6.40
C LEU A 184 6.46 15.43 6.91
N SER A 185 5.33 15.11 7.56
CA SER A 185 4.43 16.11 8.11
C SER A 185 5.08 16.92 9.23
N ARG A 186 5.97 16.31 10.03
CA ARG A 186 6.76 17.01 11.07
C ARG A 186 7.79 17.98 10.49
N THR A 187 8.28 17.72 9.29
CA THR A 187 9.31 18.55 8.64
C THR A 187 8.72 19.67 7.78
N GLY A 188 7.40 19.78 7.67
CA GLY A 188 6.73 20.76 6.80
C GLY A 188 6.85 20.47 5.30
N LEU A 189 7.28 19.26 4.91
CA LEU A 189 7.47 18.86 3.51
C LEU A 189 6.21 18.32 2.84
N GLU A 190 5.11 18.21 3.58
CA GLU A 190 3.85 17.62 3.11
C GLU A 190 3.32 18.29 1.85
N GLU A 191 3.19 19.63 1.83
CA GLU A 191 2.69 20.37 0.67
C GLU A 191 3.57 20.16 -0.56
N THR A 192 4.90 20.16 -0.36
CA THR A 192 5.88 19.91 -1.42
C THR A 192 5.73 18.50 -1.98
N HIS A 193 5.54 17.50 -1.11
CA HIS A 193 5.32 16.12 -1.49
C HIS A 193 4.03 15.93 -2.29
N GLN A 194 2.93 16.52 -1.85
CA GLN A 194 1.66 16.47 -2.58
C GLN A 194 1.76 17.17 -3.95
N ALA A 195 2.47 18.29 -4.05
CA ALA A 195 2.73 18.95 -5.32
C ALA A 195 3.54 18.09 -6.29
N LEU A 196 4.58 17.41 -5.78
CA LEU A 196 5.38 16.47 -6.57
C LEU A 196 4.55 15.27 -7.05
N LYS A 197 3.73 14.67 -6.20
CA LYS A 197 2.81 13.58 -6.58
C LYS A 197 1.86 14.00 -7.71
N LYS A 198 1.33 15.20 -7.63
CA LYS A 198 0.46 15.74 -8.68
C LYS A 198 1.22 15.90 -10.00
N GLU A 199 2.44 16.43 -9.97
CA GLU A 199 3.30 16.57 -11.16
C GLU A 199 3.63 15.20 -11.77
N ILE A 200 4.01 14.23 -10.94
CA ILE A 200 4.25 12.83 -11.36
C ILE A 200 3.03 12.27 -12.08
N ASN A 201 1.84 12.39 -11.48
CA ASN A 201 0.60 11.87 -12.06
C ASN A 201 0.30 12.49 -13.44
N THR A 202 0.45 13.80 -13.57
CA THR A 202 0.22 14.50 -14.84
C THR A 202 1.20 14.04 -15.92
N LYS A 203 2.50 14.08 -15.64
CA LYS A 203 3.55 13.68 -16.60
C LYS A 203 3.49 12.21 -16.97
N PHE A 204 3.18 11.35 -16.00
CA PHE A 204 3.00 9.91 -16.24
C PHE A 204 1.78 9.65 -17.15
N SER A 205 0.67 10.33 -16.92
CA SER A 205 -0.53 10.18 -17.76
C SER A 205 -0.26 10.58 -19.21
N ASP A 206 0.46 11.68 -19.42
CA ASP A 206 0.87 12.11 -20.75
C ASP A 206 1.88 11.15 -21.39
N TYR A 207 2.81 10.61 -20.61
CA TYR A 207 3.75 9.59 -21.05
C TYR A 207 3.02 8.34 -21.54
N VAL A 208 2.07 7.82 -20.79
CA VAL A 208 1.28 6.63 -21.16
C VAL A 208 0.45 6.91 -22.41
N GLU A 209 -0.26 8.02 -22.49
CA GLU A 209 -1.05 8.40 -23.66
C GLU A 209 -0.22 8.40 -24.94
N ASN A 210 1.01 8.95 -24.89
CA ASN A 210 1.90 9.09 -26.05
C ASN A 210 2.61 7.78 -26.44
N ASN A 211 2.77 6.82 -25.51
CA ASN A 211 3.60 5.63 -25.74
C ASN A 211 2.80 4.33 -25.73
N TYR A 212 1.67 4.23 -25.07
CA TYR A 212 0.88 3.00 -24.97
C TYR A 212 0.55 2.37 -26.35
N PRO A 213 0.09 3.14 -27.37
CA PRO A 213 -0.13 2.58 -28.71
C PRO A 213 1.13 2.01 -29.39
N LYS A 214 2.34 2.50 -29.00
CA LYS A 214 3.62 1.99 -29.49
C LYS A 214 3.97 0.66 -28.81
N TRP A 215 3.70 0.54 -27.51
CA TRP A 215 3.92 -0.69 -26.74
C TRP A 215 3.09 -1.85 -27.32
N LEU A 216 1.82 -1.59 -27.64
CA LEU A 216 0.92 -2.58 -28.25
C LEU A 216 1.38 -3.10 -29.64
N LYS A 217 2.30 -2.39 -30.28
CA LYS A 217 2.90 -2.80 -31.56
C LYS A 217 4.24 -3.55 -31.39
N GLY A 218 4.58 -3.94 -30.16
CA GLY A 218 5.79 -4.70 -29.86
C GLY A 218 7.10 -3.90 -29.99
N LYS A 219 7.04 -2.56 -29.93
CA LYS A 219 8.23 -1.69 -29.96
C LYS A 219 8.60 -1.30 -28.54
N SER A 220 9.78 -1.70 -28.10
CA SER A 220 10.49 -1.30 -26.86
C SER A 220 9.61 -0.66 -25.77
N GLY A 221 8.77 -1.44 -25.12
CA GLY A 221 7.91 -1.03 -24.01
C GLY A 221 8.14 -1.87 -22.76
N PRO A 222 7.38 -1.61 -21.69
CA PRO A 222 7.34 -2.48 -20.52
C PRO A 222 6.72 -3.83 -20.84
N LEU A 223 6.92 -4.80 -19.96
CA LEU A 223 6.06 -5.98 -19.92
C LEU A 223 4.63 -5.53 -19.55
N LEU A 224 3.65 -6.07 -20.24
CA LEU A 224 2.24 -5.81 -20.00
C LEU A 224 1.58 -7.02 -19.31
N SER A 225 0.34 -6.87 -18.85
CA SER A 225 -0.42 -7.98 -18.23
C SER A 225 -0.41 -9.25 -19.08
N VAL A 226 -0.42 -9.15 -20.40
CA VAL A 226 -0.39 -10.28 -21.33
C VAL A 226 0.94 -11.04 -21.35
N ASP A 227 2.03 -10.41 -20.91
CA ASP A 227 3.38 -10.98 -20.98
C ASP A 227 3.78 -11.71 -19.68
N VAL A 228 2.99 -11.55 -18.60
CA VAL A 228 3.38 -12.00 -17.25
C VAL A 228 3.56 -13.52 -17.18
N LEU A 229 2.64 -14.30 -17.74
CA LEU A 229 2.78 -15.76 -17.73
C LEU A 229 4.04 -16.20 -18.46
N ASP A 230 4.32 -15.61 -19.62
CA ASP A 230 5.46 -15.97 -20.47
C ASP A 230 6.80 -15.68 -19.81
N HIS A 231 6.88 -14.60 -19.02
CA HIS A 231 8.12 -14.16 -18.39
C HIS A 231 8.34 -14.72 -16.99
N TYR A 232 7.29 -14.92 -16.19
CA TYR A 232 7.42 -15.23 -14.77
C TYR A 232 6.92 -16.62 -14.38
N VAL A 233 6.02 -17.25 -15.15
CA VAL A 233 5.44 -18.54 -14.79
C VAL A 233 5.96 -19.66 -15.68
N LEU A 234 5.85 -19.52 -17.00
CA LEU A 234 6.18 -20.57 -17.96
C LEU A 234 7.66 -20.99 -17.94
N PRO A 235 8.66 -20.12 -17.69
CA PRO A 235 10.05 -20.56 -17.61
C PRO A 235 10.27 -21.63 -16.54
N TYR A 236 9.70 -21.45 -15.34
CA TYR A 236 9.82 -22.42 -14.26
C TYR A 236 9.06 -23.72 -14.55
N LEU A 237 7.89 -23.62 -15.18
CA LEU A 237 7.13 -24.82 -15.59
C LEU A 237 7.86 -25.65 -16.66
N ARG A 238 8.62 -25.01 -17.57
CA ARG A 238 9.47 -25.69 -18.55
C ARG A 238 10.68 -26.38 -17.91
N GLU A 239 11.12 -25.88 -16.75
CA GLU A 239 12.15 -26.50 -15.91
C GLU A 239 11.56 -27.56 -14.94
N GLU A 240 10.28 -27.90 -15.08
CA GLU A 240 9.54 -28.83 -14.22
C GLU A 240 9.50 -28.42 -12.73
N LYS A 241 9.72 -27.15 -12.42
CA LYS A 241 9.62 -26.62 -11.06
C LYS A 241 8.16 -26.35 -10.70
N PRO A 242 7.71 -26.73 -9.50
CA PRO A 242 6.40 -26.35 -8.99
C PRO A 242 6.27 -24.84 -8.86
N VAL A 243 5.15 -24.27 -9.33
CA VAL A 243 4.87 -22.85 -9.30
C VAL A 243 3.55 -22.55 -8.59
N HIS A 244 3.59 -21.60 -7.66
CA HIS A 244 2.39 -21.03 -7.05
C HIS A 244 2.20 -19.62 -7.60
N PHE A 245 1.25 -19.45 -8.51
CA PHE A 245 0.91 -18.17 -9.11
C PHE A 245 -0.22 -17.51 -8.32
N ILE A 246 0.09 -16.44 -7.59
CA ILE A 246 -0.83 -15.77 -6.66
C ILE A 246 -1.13 -14.37 -7.18
N VAL A 247 -2.40 -14.09 -7.44
CA VAL A 247 -2.89 -12.78 -7.85
C VAL A 247 -3.73 -12.20 -6.72
N VAL A 248 -3.25 -11.14 -6.10
CA VAL A 248 -3.98 -10.38 -5.09
C VAL A 248 -4.61 -9.17 -5.79
N ASP A 249 -5.92 -9.19 -5.91
CA ASP A 249 -6.71 -8.19 -6.61
C ASP A 249 -6.50 -6.80 -6.04
N CYS A 250 -6.18 -5.82 -6.90
CA CYS A 250 -5.95 -4.43 -6.52
C CYS A 250 -4.76 -4.19 -5.58
N LEU A 251 -3.73 -5.08 -5.56
CA LEU A 251 -2.52 -4.90 -4.76
C LEU A 251 -1.60 -3.88 -5.40
N ARG A 252 -1.44 -2.72 -4.76
CA ARG A 252 -0.50 -1.66 -5.18
C ARG A 252 0.92 -1.91 -4.65
N LEU A 253 1.87 -1.13 -5.17
CA LEU A 253 3.26 -1.17 -4.72
C LEU A 253 3.44 -0.78 -3.24
N ASP A 254 2.69 0.21 -2.74
CA ASP A 254 2.73 0.60 -1.33
C ASP A 254 2.23 -0.51 -0.40
N HIS A 255 1.19 -1.24 -0.80
CA HIS A 255 0.73 -2.43 -0.09
C HIS A 255 1.82 -3.49 -0.04
N TRP A 256 2.46 -3.77 -1.19
CA TRP A 256 3.57 -4.73 -1.26
C TRP A 256 4.71 -4.35 -0.33
N LEU A 257 5.23 -3.11 -0.40
CA LEU A 257 6.33 -2.64 0.43
C LEU A 257 6.00 -2.73 1.94
N THR A 258 4.72 -2.57 2.28
CA THR A 258 4.24 -2.68 3.66
C THR A 258 4.26 -4.12 4.18
N ILE A 259 3.97 -5.13 3.34
CA ILE A 259 3.90 -6.53 3.74
C ILE A 259 5.19 -7.31 3.48
N GLU A 260 6.09 -6.82 2.64
CA GLU A 260 7.32 -7.51 2.23
C GLU A 260 8.18 -7.93 3.41
N SER A 261 8.32 -7.07 4.43
CA SER A 261 9.08 -7.36 5.65
C SER A 261 8.58 -8.59 6.41
N LEU A 262 7.29 -8.93 6.30
CA LEU A 262 6.70 -10.12 6.91
C LEU A 262 7.08 -11.40 6.15
N LEU A 263 7.44 -11.29 4.87
CA LEU A 263 7.79 -12.40 3.99
C LEU A 263 9.29 -12.68 3.95
N GLN A 264 10.13 -11.66 4.17
CA GLN A 264 11.60 -11.78 4.14
C GLN A 264 12.18 -12.88 5.02
N PRO A 265 11.62 -13.21 6.21
CA PRO A 265 12.12 -14.33 7.00
C PRO A 265 11.96 -15.71 6.34
N TYR A 266 11.02 -15.83 5.41
CA TYR A 266 10.63 -17.11 4.79
C TYR A 266 11.15 -17.27 3.37
N PHE A 267 11.33 -16.16 2.64
CA PHE A 267 11.65 -16.18 1.21
C PHE A 267 12.83 -15.27 0.85
N TYR A 268 13.59 -15.67 -0.17
CA TYR A 268 14.35 -14.73 -0.98
C TYR A 268 13.38 -14.10 -1.97
N ILE A 269 13.37 -12.79 -2.06
CA ILE A 269 12.39 -12.01 -2.83
C ILE A 269 13.12 -11.23 -3.91
N ASP A 270 12.73 -11.44 -5.17
CA ASP A 270 13.10 -10.61 -6.31
C ASP A 270 11.87 -9.81 -6.76
N LEU A 271 11.87 -8.52 -6.45
CA LEU A 271 10.76 -7.60 -6.74
C LEU A 271 11.01 -6.88 -8.06
N ASN A 272 10.08 -7.04 -8.97
CA ASN A 272 10.01 -6.35 -10.24
C ASN A 272 8.65 -5.65 -10.41
N CYS A 273 8.48 -4.91 -11.51
CA CYS A 273 7.20 -4.32 -11.88
C CYS A 273 6.89 -4.59 -13.36
N TYR A 274 5.61 -4.71 -13.67
CA TYR A 274 5.09 -4.70 -15.02
C TYR A 274 3.98 -3.65 -15.14
N TYR A 275 3.48 -3.39 -16.33
CA TYR A 275 2.40 -2.42 -16.55
C TYR A 275 1.07 -3.14 -16.82
N SER A 276 0.04 -2.79 -16.06
CA SER A 276 -1.31 -3.24 -16.35
C SER A 276 -1.78 -2.69 -17.71
N ILE A 277 -2.60 -3.46 -18.42
CA ILE A 277 -3.21 -2.99 -19.67
C ILE A 277 -4.34 -2.00 -19.37
N LEU A 278 -4.72 -1.23 -20.38
CA LEU A 278 -5.85 -0.29 -20.31
C LEU A 278 -7.15 -0.92 -20.87
N PRO A 279 -8.28 -0.66 -20.20
CA PRO A 279 -8.48 -0.09 -18.87
C PRO A 279 -7.84 -0.95 -17.78
N SER A 280 -7.24 -0.33 -16.76
CA SER A 280 -6.63 -1.02 -15.61
C SER A 280 -7.70 -1.52 -14.63
N ALA A 281 -8.50 -2.45 -15.08
CA ALA A 281 -9.67 -2.99 -14.36
C ALA A 281 -9.75 -4.50 -14.51
N THR A 282 -10.34 -5.14 -13.50
CA THR A 282 -10.40 -6.60 -13.33
C THR A 282 -10.85 -7.33 -14.59
N LEU A 283 -11.92 -6.86 -15.26
CA LEU A 283 -12.43 -7.48 -16.50
C LEU A 283 -11.37 -7.57 -17.61
N TYR A 284 -10.55 -6.52 -17.76
CA TYR A 284 -9.54 -6.42 -18.81
C TYR A 284 -8.22 -7.06 -18.38
N SER A 285 -7.66 -6.55 -17.29
CA SER A 285 -6.30 -6.87 -16.84
C SER A 285 -6.16 -8.31 -16.35
N ARG A 286 -7.13 -8.82 -15.57
CA ARG A 286 -7.03 -10.17 -15.02
C ARG A 286 -7.24 -11.24 -16.10
N ASN A 287 -8.20 -11.05 -16.99
CA ASN A 287 -8.36 -11.96 -18.10
C ASN A 287 -7.13 -11.99 -19.01
N ALA A 288 -6.50 -10.83 -19.24
CA ALA A 288 -5.23 -10.75 -19.97
C ALA A 288 -4.09 -11.46 -19.24
N LEU A 289 -4.01 -11.28 -17.91
CA LEU A 289 -3.02 -11.92 -17.05
C LEU A 289 -3.10 -13.46 -17.10
N PHE A 290 -4.32 -14.02 -17.12
CA PHE A 290 -4.54 -15.48 -17.13
C PHE A 290 -4.53 -16.11 -18.52
N SER A 291 -4.72 -15.33 -19.58
CA SER A 291 -4.77 -15.85 -20.95
C SER A 291 -3.52 -15.54 -21.79
N GLY A 292 -2.78 -14.48 -21.45
CA GLY A 292 -1.77 -13.93 -22.34
C GLY A 292 -2.34 -13.26 -23.59
N LEU A 293 -3.65 -12.94 -23.59
CA LEU A 293 -4.35 -12.34 -24.74
C LEU A 293 -4.82 -10.92 -24.40
N PHE A 294 -4.72 -10.03 -25.38
CA PHE A 294 -5.38 -8.73 -25.28
C PHE A 294 -6.91 -8.86 -25.33
N PRO A 295 -7.65 -7.91 -24.76
CA PRO A 295 -9.12 -7.96 -24.70
C PRO A 295 -9.81 -8.21 -26.03
N SER A 296 -9.35 -7.58 -27.15
CA SER A 296 -9.90 -7.84 -28.48
C SER A 296 -9.67 -9.28 -28.94
N GLN A 297 -8.47 -9.83 -28.70
CA GLN A 297 -8.14 -11.21 -29.06
C GLN A 297 -8.94 -12.21 -28.23
N LEU A 298 -9.17 -11.90 -26.95
CA LEU A 298 -10.00 -12.72 -26.07
C LEU A 298 -11.46 -12.71 -26.54
N ALA A 299 -12.01 -11.54 -26.85
CA ALA A 299 -13.39 -11.41 -27.35
C ALA A 299 -13.61 -12.12 -28.69
N ASP A 300 -12.61 -12.10 -29.59
CA ASP A 300 -12.67 -12.78 -30.88
C ASP A 300 -12.53 -14.30 -30.74
N ARG A 301 -11.64 -14.78 -29.86
CA ARG A 301 -11.33 -16.21 -29.73
C ARG A 301 -12.29 -16.96 -28.80
N PHE A 302 -12.77 -16.27 -27.75
CA PHE A 302 -13.64 -16.81 -26.70
C PHE A 302 -14.81 -15.86 -26.41
N PRO A 303 -15.71 -15.63 -27.39
CA PRO A 303 -16.82 -14.68 -27.21
C PRO A 303 -17.73 -15.05 -26.03
N GLU A 304 -17.81 -16.34 -25.67
CA GLU A 304 -18.58 -16.83 -24.53
C GLU A 304 -17.93 -16.46 -23.17
N PHE A 305 -16.61 -16.17 -23.13
CA PHE A 305 -15.89 -15.76 -21.93
C PHE A 305 -15.83 -14.23 -21.80
N TRP A 306 -16.10 -13.52 -22.90
CA TRP A 306 -16.12 -12.07 -22.92
C TRP A 306 -17.54 -11.52 -22.79
N GLN A 307 -17.91 -11.05 -21.60
CA GLN A 307 -19.23 -10.47 -21.35
C GLN A 307 -19.05 -9.02 -20.88
N GLU A 308 -19.16 -8.06 -21.81
CA GLU A 308 -19.21 -6.65 -21.48
C GLU A 308 -20.58 -6.28 -20.89
N GLY A 309 -20.57 -5.49 -19.79
CA GLY A 309 -21.79 -4.95 -19.19
C GLY A 309 -22.52 -5.90 -18.21
N ALA A 310 -21.93 -7.03 -17.85
CA ALA A 310 -22.44 -7.81 -16.74
C ALA A 310 -22.18 -7.05 -15.42
N ASP A 311 -23.23 -6.60 -14.76
CA ASP A 311 -23.14 -5.97 -13.45
C ASP A 311 -22.60 -6.98 -12.42
N GLY A 312 -21.41 -6.73 -11.91
CA GLY A 312 -20.77 -7.46 -10.83
C GLY A 312 -19.53 -8.26 -11.24
N GLU A 313 -18.44 -8.05 -10.52
CA GLU A 313 -17.12 -8.68 -10.72
C GLU A 313 -17.15 -10.21 -10.67
N THR A 314 -18.07 -10.78 -9.92
CA THR A 314 -18.23 -12.24 -9.78
C THR A 314 -18.71 -12.93 -11.06
N SER A 315 -19.34 -12.21 -11.98
CA SER A 315 -19.87 -12.78 -13.22
C SER A 315 -18.90 -12.69 -14.39
N THR A 316 -17.99 -11.69 -14.40
CA THR A 316 -17.12 -11.38 -15.55
C THR A 316 -15.80 -12.16 -15.55
N ASN A 317 -15.31 -12.59 -14.36
CA ASN A 317 -14.03 -13.29 -14.21
C ASN A 317 -14.19 -14.73 -13.70
N ARG A 318 -15.16 -15.45 -14.20
CA ARG A 318 -15.41 -16.85 -13.83
C ARG A 318 -14.62 -17.86 -14.67
N TYR A 319 -13.96 -17.41 -15.74
CA TYR A 319 -13.27 -18.28 -16.70
C TYR A 319 -11.74 -18.26 -16.57
N GLU A 320 -11.20 -17.64 -15.53
CA GLU A 320 -9.74 -17.52 -15.28
C GLU A 320 -9.03 -18.89 -15.33
N ARG A 321 -9.64 -19.92 -14.71
CA ARG A 321 -9.11 -21.29 -14.74
C ARG A 321 -9.04 -21.84 -16.18
N GLN A 322 -10.10 -21.67 -16.95
CA GLN A 322 -10.19 -22.16 -18.34
C GLN A 322 -9.17 -21.43 -19.23
N LEU A 323 -9.03 -20.12 -19.05
CA LEU A 323 -8.06 -19.30 -19.76
C LEU A 323 -6.62 -19.73 -19.47
N LEU A 324 -6.27 -19.93 -18.20
CA LEU A 324 -4.95 -20.41 -17.81
C LEU A 324 -4.69 -21.83 -18.34
N GLN A 325 -5.67 -22.71 -18.24
CA GLN A 325 -5.57 -24.06 -18.79
C GLN A 325 -5.35 -24.06 -20.30
N TRP A 326 -6.09 -23.21 -21.02
CA TRP A 326 -5.89 -23.03 -22.44
C TRP A 326 -4.49 -22.50 -22.77
N LYS A 327 -4.00 -21.47 -22.07
CA LYS A 327 -2.64 -20.92 -22.28
C LYS A 327 -1.57 -21.99 -22.08
N ILE A 328 -1.65 -22.79 -21.04
CA ILE A 328 -0.71 -23.89 -20.76
C ILE A 328 -0.72 -24.93 -21.90
N GLN A 329 -1.90 -25.27 -22.42
CA GLN A 329 -2.04 -26.22 -23.54
C GLN A 329 -1.50 -25.64 -24.85
N GLU A 330 -1.74 -24.36 -25.13
CA GLU A 330 -1.22 -23.67 -26.32
C GLU A 330 0.32 -23.64 -26.32
N GLU A 331 0.94 -23.54 -25.15
CA GLU A 331 2.41 -23.61 -24.97
C GLU A 331 2.95 -25.07 -25.04
N GLY A 332 2.10 -26.06 -25.30
CA GLY A 332 2.49 -27.45 -25.40
C GLY A 332 2.90 -28.11 -24.08
N LEU A 333 2.64 -27.48 -22.93
CA LEU A 333 3.01 -28.00 -21.63
C LEU A 333 1.98 -29.00 -21.11
N GLN A 334 2.48 -30.17 -20.67
CA GLN A 334 1.70 -31.19 -20.01
C GLN A 334 2.01 -31.23 -18.52
N LEU A 335 1.19 -30.55 -17.73
CA LEU A 335 1.37 -30.51 -16.28
C LEU A 335 0.96 -31.84 -15.64
N LYS A 336 1.85 -32.47 -14.89
CA LYS A 336 1.60 -33.69 -14.11
C LYS A 336 2.07 -33.41 -12.68
N PRO A 337 1.20 -33.46 -11.67
CA PRO A 337 -0.21 -33.90 -11.66
C PRO A 337 -1.26 -32.89 -12.14
N GLY A 338 -0.88 -31.70 -12.67
CA GLY A 338 -1.82 -30.79 -13.31
C GLY A 338 -1.94 -29.41 -12.67
N LEU A 339 -2.95 -28.65 -13.14
CA LEU A 339 -3.29 -27.31 -12.67
C LEU A 339 -4.35 -27.39 -11.57
N ARG A 340 -4.13 -26.69 -10.46
CA ARG A 340 -5.19 -26.35 -9.50
C ARG A 340 -5.43 -24.84 -9.48
N TYR A 341 -6.70 -24.46 -9.42
CA TYR A 341 -7.13 -23.07 -9.34
C TYR A 341 -8.00 -22.85 -8.12
N PHE A 342 -7.73 -21.77 -7.39
CA PHE A 342 -8.42 -21.38 -6.18
C PHE A 342 -8.81 -19.90 -6.24
N LYS A 343 -9.94 -19.56 -5.60
CA LYS A 343 -10.37 -18.18 -5.44
C LYS A 343 -10.88 -17.97 -4.01
N ILE A 344 -10.32 -17.00 -3.31
CA ILE A 344 -10.65 -16.70 -1.91
C ILE A 344 -11.41 -15.38 -1.87
N PHE A 345 -12.66 -15.44 -1.43
CA PHE A 345 -13.52 -14.27 -1.21
C PHE A 345 -13.74 -14.00 0.28
N ASP A 346 -13.67 -15.04 1.13
CA ASP A 346 -14.02 -15.00 2.54
C ASP A 346 -13.09 -15.89 3.40
N ALA A 347 -13.25 -15.78 4.72
CA ALA A 347 -12.48 -16.56 5.68
C ALA A 347 -12.70 -18.08 5.56
N LYS A 348 -13.90 -18.53 5.12
CA LYS A 348 -14.20 -19.96 4.96
C LYS A 348 -13.40 -20.55 3.81
N GLY A 349 -13.38 -19.87 2.66
CA GLY A 349 -12.56 -20.25 1.51
C GLY A 349 -11.06 -20.24 1.87
N GLY A 350 -10.61 -19.27 2.67
CA GLY A 350 -9.26 -19.20 3.18
C GLY A 350 -8.86 -20.41 4.04
N ASN A 351 -9.70 -20.81 4.98
CA ASN A 351 -9.46 -21.97 5.84
C ASN A 351 -9.42 -23.30 5.06
N GLU A 352 -10.23 -23.42 4.02
CA GLU A 352 -10.18 -24.59 3.15
C GLU A 352 -8.88 -24.60 2.32
N PHE A 353 -8.44 -23.46 1.86
CA PHE A 353 -7.19 -23.32 1.12
C PHE A 353 -5.98 -23.71 1.98
N ILE A 354 -5.89 -23.25 3.23
CA ILE A 354 -4.82 -23.65 4.17
C ILE A 354 -4.72 -25.17 4.32
N ARG A 355 -5.87 -25.85 4.46
CA ARG A 355 -5.87 -27.33 4.61
C ARG A 355 -5.33 -28.04 3.37
N GLN A 356 -5.52 -27.48 2.21
CA GLN A 356 -5.01 -28.04 0.95
C GLN A 356 -3.54 -27.68 0.69
N ALA A 357 -3.03 -26.60 1.28
CA ALA A 357 -1.68 -26.11 1.06
C ALA A 357 -0.58 -27.11 1.42
N THR A 358 -0.83 -28.02 2.39
CA THR A 358 0.08 -29.09 2.76
C THR A 358 0.33 -30.12 1.65
N THR A 359 -0.53 -30.14 0.61
CA THR A 359 -0.42 -31.07 -0.53
C THR A 359 0.04 -30.35 -1.80
N PHE A 360 0.46 -29.08 -1.71
CA PHE A 360 0.86 -28.28 -2.88
C PHE A 360 2.23 -28.69 -3.44
N ASP A 361 3.07 -29.35 -2.67
CA ASP A 361 4.31 -30.00 -3.12
C ASP A 361 4.09 -31.03 -4.25
N GLN A 362 2.87 -31.57 -4.34
CA GLN A 362 2.46 -32.54 -5.37
C GLN A 362 1.80 -31.85 -6.59
N ILE A 363 1.78 -30.51 -6.68
CA ILE A 363 1.10 -29.76 -7.74
C ILE A 363 2.13 -29.00 -8.57
N THR A 364 2.12 -29.20 -9.89
CA THR A 364 3.04 -28.48 -10.78
C THR A 364 2.71 -27.02 -10.92
N LEU A 365 1.40 -26.67 -10.99
CA LEU A 365 0.94 -25.28 -11.02
C LEU A 365 -0.30 -25.12 -10.15
N SER A 366 -0.19 -24.27 -9.13
CA SER A 366 -1.37 -23.73 -8.45
C SER A 366 -1.56 -22.26 -8.76
N ALA A 367 -2.77 -21.87 -9.10
CA ALA A 367 -3.15 -20.47 -9.28
C ALA A 367 -4.17 -20.07 -8.20
N LEU A 368 -3.90 -18.95 -7.54
CA LEU A 368 -4.74 -18.41 -6.47
C LEU A 368 -5.11 -16.96 -6.78
N VAL A 369 -6.39 -16.63 -6.67
CA VAL A 369 -6.89 -15.25 -6.69
C VAL A 369 -7.43 -14.89 -5.31
N VAL A 370 -7.01 -13.73 -4.78
CA VAL A 370 -7.44 -13.19 -3.49
C VAL A 370 -8.06 -11.82 -3.70
N ASN A 371 -9.35 -11.66 -3.45
CA ASN A 371 -10.11 -10.43 -3.76
C ASN A 371 -10.21 -9.45 -2.59
N PHE A 372 -9.59 -9.70 -1.45
CA PHE A 372 -9.83 -8.94 -0.23
C PHE A 372 -9.50 -7.45 -0.36
N ILE A 373 -8.37 -7.08 -0.97
CA ILE A 373 -7.95 -5.67 -1.07
C ILE A 373 -8.90 -4.89 -1.98
N ASP A 374 -9.35 -5.49 -3.08
CA ASP A 374 -10.31 -4.87 -3.97
C ASP A 374 -11.67 -4.66 -3.29
N ILE A 375 -12.20 -5.68 -2.60
CA ILE A 375 -13.42 -5.57 -1.78
C ILE A 375 -13.27 -4.44 -0.76
N LEU A 376 -12.15 -4.37 -0.04
CA LEU A 376 -11.89 -3.33 0.94
C LEU A 376 -11.84 -1.93 0.30
N THR A 377 -11.23 -1.83 -0.89
CA THR A 377 -11.13 -0.60 -1.69
C THR A 377 -12.52 -0.06 -2.03
N HIS A 378 -13.41 -0.90 -2.51
CA HIS A 378 -14.79 -0.54 -2.84
C HIS A 378 -15.62 -0.21 -1.58
N GLN A 379 -15.57 -1.08 -0.58
CA GLN A 379 -16.33 -0.89 0.66
C GLN A 379 -15.93 0.37 1.44
N ARG A 380 -14.65 0.79 1.36
CA ARG A 380 -14.23 2.04 1.98
C ARG A 380 -15.00 3.25 1.43
N SER A 381 -15.29 3.28 0.14
CA SER A 381 -16.05 4.37 -0.49
C SER A 381 -17.52 4.40 -0.06
N GLU A 382 -18.05 3.29 0.45
CA GLU A 382 -19.46 3.12 0.84
C GLU A 382 -19.70 3.16 2.35
N SER A 383 -18.63 3.07 3.17
CA SER A 383 -18.71 2.95 4.63
C SER A 383 -18.03 4.12 5.34
N ASP A 384 -18.82 4.96 6.02
CA ASP A 384 -18.30 6.05 6.86
C ASP A 384 -17.32 5.53 7.94
N LEU A 385 -17.57 4.33 8.47
CA LEU A 385 -16.69 3.70 9.46
C LEU A 385 -15.31 3.38 8.85
N LEU A 386 -15.28 2.77 7.67
CA LEU A 386 -14.02 2.45 7.01
C LEU A 386 -13.26 3.72 6.56
N GLN A 387 -13.96 4.79 6.20
CA GLN A 387 -13.35 6.08 5.92
C GLN A 387 -12.71 6.70 7.17
N GLN A 388 -13.28 6.51 8.35
CA GLN A 388 -12.69 6.95 9.62
C GLN A 388 -11.50 6.10 10.03
N ILE A 389 -11.54 4.77 9.83
CA ILE A 389 -10.44 3.85 10.17
C ILE A 389 -9.25 4.03 9.23
N ALA A 390 -9.51 4.22 7.95
CA ALA A 390 -8.50 4.40 6.91
C ALA A 390 -8.73 5.71 6.14
N PRO A 391 -8.54 6.89 6.75
CA PRO A 391 -8.83 8.18 6.14
C PRO A 391 -7.92 8.50 4.95
N ASP A 392 -6.71 8.01 4.97
CA ASP A 392 -5.66 8.28 3.97
C ASP A 392 -4.98 7.00 3.48
N GLN A 393 -4.00 7.14 2.59
CA GLN A 393 -3.25 6.05 1.99
C GLN A 393 -2.41 5.28 3.02
N SER A 394 -1.79 5.96 3.98
CA SER A 394 -0.94 5.36 5.02
C SER A 394 -1.78 4.49 5.97
N ALA A 395 -2.91 5.00 6.43
CA ALA A 395 -3.85 4.24 7.27
C ALA A 395 -4.43 3.03 6.51
N PHE A 396 -4.70 3.16 5.20
CA PHE A 396 -5.13 2.05 4.38
C PHE A 396 -4.04 0.97 4.25
N CYS A 397 -2.78 1.34 4.06
CA CYS A 397 -1.64 0.41 4.06
C CYS A 397 -1.50 -0.32 5.41
N SER A 398 -1.70 0.38 6.52
CA SER A 398 -1.68 -0.22 7.87
C SER A 398 -2.78 -1.26 8.04
N LEU A 399 -3.99 -0.99 7.53
CA LEU A 399 -5.09 -1.93 7.54
C LEU A 399 -4.81 -3.17 6.67
N VAL A 400 -4.21 -2.98 5.48
CA VAL A 400 -3.77 -4.08 4.61
C VAL A 400 -2.72 -4.94 5.31
N LYS A 401 -1.74 -4.34 6.00
CA LYS A 401 -0.72 -5.06 6.78
C LYS A 401 -1.33 -5.90 7.88
N SER A 402 -2.25 -5.31 8.66
CA SER A 402 -2.96 -6.01 9.74
C SER A 402 -3.75 -7.20 9.20
N TRP A 403 -4.53 -7.00 8.13
CA TRP A 403 -5.22 -8.10 7.47
C TRP A 403 -4.26 -9.18 6.99
N PHE A 404 -3.19 -8.80 6.27
CA PHE A 404 -2.26 -9.77 5.69
C PHE A 404 -1.62 -10.64 6.76
N SER A 405 -1.18 -10.06 7.88
CA SER A 405 -0.51 -10.78 8.97
C SER A 405 -1.39 -11.85 9.64
N HIS A 406 -2.73 -11.73 9.55
CA HIS A 406 -3.70 -12.69 10.09
C HIS A 406 -4.44 -13.47 8.98
N SER A 407 -4.03 -13.31 7.72
CA SER A 407 -4.73 -13.88 6.58
C SER A 407 -4.38 -15.35 6.33
N ALA A 408 -5.33 -16.07 5.75
CA ALA A 408 -5.10 -17.41 5.21
C ALA A 408 -3.99 -17.42 4.14
N LEU A 409 -3.80 -16.32 3.42
CA LEU A 409 -2.72 -16.17 2.45
C LEU A 409 -1.35 -16.23 3.12
N PHE A 410 -1.14 -15.47 4.19
CA PHE A 410 0.14 -15.46 4.90
C PHE A 410 0.44 -16.80 5.55
N GLU A 411 -0.55 -17.45 6.19
CA GLU A 411 -0.39 -18.80 6.74
C GLU A 411 -0.03 -19.82 5.64
N THR A 412 -0.67 -19.73 4.48
CA THR A 412 -0.34 -20.59 3.34
C THR A 412 1.08 -20.35 2.83
N LEU A 413 1.51 -19.10 2.72
CA LEU A 413 2.88 -18.76 2.30
C LEU A 413 3.91 -19.33 3.27
N LYS A 414 3.66 -19.34 4.59
CA LYS A 414 4.54 -20.01 5.57
C LYS A 414 4.61 -21.54 5.39
N ILE A 415 3.53 -22.16 4.91
CA ILE A 415 3.52 -23.59 4.57
C ILE A 415 4.34 -23.83 3.29
N ILE A 416 4.10 -23.02 2.25
CA ILE A 416 4.81 -23.12 0.96
C ILE A 416 6.32 -22.86 1.14
N ALA A 417 6.71 -21.99 2.07
CA ALA A 417 8.12 -21.71 2.36
C ALA A 417 8.92 -22.95 2.84
N LYS A 418 8.25 -24.06 3.18
CA LYS A 418 8.87 -25.35 3.54
C LYS A 418 8.90 -26.34 2.37
N GLN A 419 8.42 -25.94 1.19
CA GLN A 419 8.34 -26.77 -0.01
C GLN A 419 9.38 -26.30 -1.04
N ASP A 420 9.78 -27.17 -1.95
CA ASP A 420 10.65 -26.81 -3.07
C ASP A 420 9.79 -26.31 -4.25
N ALA A 421 9.37 -25.05 -4.15
CA ALA A 421 8.49 -24.42 -5.13
C ALA A 421 8.82 -22.93 -5.29
N VAL A 422 8.49 -22.37 -6.45
CA VAL A 422 8.60 -20.93 -6.70
C VAL A 422 7.22 -20.28 -6.52
N VAL A 423 7.17 -19.16 -5.82
CA VAL A 423 5.96 -18.37 -5.67
C VAL A 423 6.09 -17.10 -6.52
N ILE A 424 5.13 -16.88 -7.40
CA ILE A 424 4.98 -15.63 -8.15
C ILE A 424 3.75 -14.92 -7.58
N LEU A 425 3.99 -13.83 -6.85
CA LEU A 425 2.92 -13.02 -6.26
C LEU A 425 2.83 -11.68 -6.97
N THR A 426 1.65 -11.34 -7.43
CA THR A 426 1.37 -10.11 -8.17
C THR A 426 -0.08 -9.64 -8.00
N SER A 427 -0.46 -8.61 -8.74
CA SER A 427 -1.84 -8.12 -8.90
C SER A 427 -2.17 -8.02 -10.39
N ASP A 428 -3.41 -7.79 -10.73
CA ASP A 428 -3.88 -7.49 -12.09
C ASP A 428 -3.91 -5.99 -12.38
N HIS A 429 -4.25 -5.17 -11.41
CA HIS A 429 -4.21 -3.72 -11.42
C HIS A 429 -4.03 -3.17 -10.01
N GLY A 430 -3.79 -1.86 -9.91
CA GLY A 430 -3.86 -1.16 -8.64
C GLY A 430 -5.04 -0.20 -8.58
N SER A 431 -4.93 0.84 -7.74
CA SER A 431 -5.96 1.87 -7.57
C SER A 431 -5.36 3.23 -7.29
N VAL A 432 -6.17 4.28 -7.42
CA VAL A 432 -5.80 5.66 -7.10
C VAL A 432 -6.86 6.31 -6.23
N LEU A 433 -6.42 7.17 -5.32
CA LEU A 433 -7.32 8.01 -4.52
C LEU A 433 -7.86 9.15 -5.38
N CYS A 434 -9.15 9.10 -5.71
CA CYS A 434 -9.80 10.03 -6.63
C CYS A 434 -10.31 11.28 -5.91
N ASN A 435 -9.85 12.46 -6.34
CA ASN A 435 -10.23 13.74 -5.72
C ASN A 435 -10.92 14.71 -6.70
N ARG A 436 -10.73 14.53 -8.02
CA ARG A 436 -11.16 15.49 -9.04
C ARG A 436 -12.25 14.91 -9.93
N PRO A 437 -13.50 15.43 -9.88
CA PRO A 437 -14.55 14.97 -10.77
C PRO A 437 -14.34 15.49 -12.20
N ALA A 438 -14.51 14.62 -13.20
CA ALA A 438 -14.51 14.90 -14.62
C ALA A 438 -15.92 14.66 -15.20
N ARG A 439 -16.46 15.62 -15.94
CA ARG A 439 -17.78 15.48 -16.54
C ARG A 439 -17.73 14.58 -17.77
N ALA A 440 -18.42 13.45 -17.72
CA ALA A 440 -18.61 12.58 -18.87
C ALA A 440 -19.99 12.76 -19.49
N PHE A 441 -20.03 12.76 -20.81
CA PHE A 441 -21.24 12.82 -21.60
C PHE A 441 -21.37 11.53 -22.38
N GLY A 442 -22.57 10.99 -22.53
CA GLY A 442 -22.82 9.77 -23.29
C GLY A 442 -24.23 9.24 -23.10
N ASN A 443 -24.56 8.16 -23.78
CA ASN A 443 -25.85 7.49 -23.66
C ASN A 443 -25.95 6.75 -22.31
N ARG A 444 -27.18 6.44 -21.85
CA ARG A 444 -27.45 5.78 -20.56
C ARG A 444 -26.89 4.34 -20.43
N GLU A 445 -26.53 3.70 -21.53
CA GLU A 445 -25.98 2.33 -21.58
C GLU A 445 -24.43 2.33 -21.48
N THR A 446 -23.88 3.12 -20.59
CA THR A 446 -22.43 3.16 -20.37
C THR A 446 -22.03 2.32 -19.16
N SER A 447 -20.78 1.84 -19.12
CA SER A 447 -20.23 1.09 -17.98
C SER A 447 -20.39 1.85 -16.66
N THR A 448 -20.56 1.14 -15.56
CA THR A 448 -20.72 1.71 -14.21
C THR A 448 -19.40 2.24 -13.64
N SER A 449 -18.24 1.79 -14.13
CA SER A 449 -16.92 2.21 -13.64
C SER A 449 -16.76 3.74 -13.61
N LEU A 450 -16.11 4.24 -12.57
CA LEU A 450 -15.83 5.68 -12.39
C LEU A 450 -14.55 6.13 -13.10
N ARG A 451 -13.67 5.18 -13.49
CA ARG A 451 -12.38 5.51 -14.09
C ARG A 451 -12.32 5.29 -15.60
N PHE A 452 -13.25 4.52 -16.14
CA PHE A 452 -13.41 4.39 -17.59
C PHE A 452 -14.88 4.30 -17.97
N LYS A 453 -15.20 4.65 -19.21
CA LYS A 453 -16.53 4.48 -19.78
C LYS A 453 -16.42 3.85 -21.16
N VAL A 454 -17.34 2.96 -21.47
CA VAL A 454 -17.47 2.29 -22.75
C VAL A 454 -18.88 2.54 -23.28
N GLY A 455 -19.02 3.01 -24.48
CA GLY A 455 -20.35 3.31 -25.05
C GLY A 455 -20.29 4.05 -26.36
N ASN A 456 -21.44 4.52 -26.83
CA ASN A 456 -21.54 5.27 -28.06
C ASN A 456 -21.59 6.78 -27.77
N ASN A 457 -20.87 7.57 -28.57
CA ASN A 457 -20.86 9.04 -28.47
C ASN A 457 -20.43 9.54 -27.07
N LEU A 458 -19.48 8.85 -26.44
CA LEU A 458 -18.90 9.32 -25.20
C LEU A 458 -18.07 10.57 -25.45
N GLY A 459 -18.11 11.50 -24.49
CA GLY A 459 -17.28 12.70 -24.48
C GLY A 459 -16.84 13.07 -23.09
N CYS A 460 -15.66 13.64 -23.00
CA CYS A 460 -15.07 14.22 -21.79
C CYS A 460 -13.99 15.21 -22.21
N ASP A 461 -13.54 16.07 -21.31
CA ASP A 461 -12.39 16.91 -21.54
C ASP A 461 -11.13 16.06 -21.76
N ARG A 462 -10.43 16.28 -22.88
CA ARG A 462 -9.21 15.52 -23.25
C ARG A 462 -8.03 15.79 -22.32
N SER A 463 -8.04 16.88 -21.59
CA SER A 463 -7.04 17.11 -20.54
C SER A 463 -7.23 16.19 -19.33
N GLN A 464 -8.46 15.69 -19.13
CA GLN A 464 -8.85 14.84 -17.98
C GLN A 464 -8.98 13.36 -18.34
N SER A 465 -8.96 13.02 -19.64
CA SER A 465 -9.16 11.66 -20.12
C SER A 465 -8.41 11.34 -21.40
N LEU A 466 -8.00 10.09 -21.52
CA LEU A 466 -7.63 9.49 -22.79
C LEU A 466 -8.91 9.13 -23.56
N TYR A 467 -9.04 9.63 -24.77
CA TYR A 467 -10.17 9.38 -25.65
C TYR A 467 -9.79 8.39 -26.77
N ILE A 468 -10.47 7.28 -26.86
CA ILE A 468 -10.18 6.19 -27.81
C ILE A 468 -11.33 6.08 -28.80
N ASP A 469 -11.15 6.67 -29.99
CA ASP A 469 -12.08 6.57 -31.11
C ASP A 469 -12.01 5.23 -31.85
N ASP A 470 -10.79 4.69 -31.95
CA ASP A 470 -10.54 3.41 -32.60
C ASP A 470 -10.02 2.39 -31.58
N PRO A 471 -10.92 1.60 -30.97
CA PRO A 471 -10.54 0.59 -29.98
C PRO A 471 -9.54 -0.46 -30.50
N LYS A 472 -9.51 -0.73 -31.82
CA LYS A 472 -8.57 -1.70 -32.41
C LYS A 472 -7.11 -1.30 -32.21
N GLN A 473 -6.79 0.00 -32.27
CA GLN A 473 -5.45 0.49 -32.04
C GLN A 473 -4.96 0.26 -30.61
N TYR A 474 -5.92 0.12 -29.66
CA TYR A 474 -5.68 -0.16 -28.25
C TYR A 474 -5.90 -1.63 -27.88
N LYS A 475 -6.07 -2.52 -28.88
CA LYS A 475 -6.36 -3.94 -28.65
C LYS A 475 -7.61 -4.18 -27.79
N LEU A 476 -8.58 -3.27 -27.89
CA LEU A 476 -9.87 -3.33 -27.19
C LEU A 476 -10.97 -3.88 -28.13
N PRO A 477 -12.00 -4.52 -27.60
CA PRO A 477 -13.14 -4.97 -28.38
C PRO A 477 -13.87 -3.80 -29.03
N THR A 478 -14.26 -3.97 -30.29
CA THR A 478 -14.96 -2.92 -31.04
C THR A 478 -16.46 -2.95 -30.82
N GLY A 479 -17.02 -4.09 -30.41
CA GLY A 479 -18.46 -4.25 -30.24
C GLY A 479 -19.27 -3.86 -31.48
N ASN A 480 -20.44 -3.24 -31.26
CA ASN A 480 -21.27 -2.66 -32.32
C ASN A 480 -20.64 -1.38 -32.87
N LEU A 481 -20.96 -1.00 -34.11
CA LEU A 481 -20.48 0.21 -34.80
C LEU A 481 -20.65 1.48 -33.94
N GLY A 482 -19.56 2.26 -33.79
CA GLY A 482 -19.57 3.55 -33.09
C GLY A 482 -19.21 3.51 -31.61
N LYS A 483 -18.74 2.36 -31.10
CA LYS A 483 -18.31 2.23 -29.71
C LYS A 483 -16.95 2.89 -29.50
N ASN A 484 -16.86 3.77 -28.50
CA ASN A 484 -15.63 4.41 -28.09
C ASN A 484 -15.39 4.24 -26.58
N TYR A 485 -14.16 4.52 -26.15
CA TYR A 485 -13.75 4.44 -24.74
C TYR A 485 -13.24 5.81 -24.30
N ILE A 486 -13.54 6.17 -23.06
CA ILE A 486 -12.85 7.23 -22.34
C ILE A 486 -12.25 6.66 -21.06
N ILE A 487 -10.99 6.99 -20.79
CA ILE A 487 -10.23 6.49 -19.64
C ILE A 487 -9.72 7.69 -18.87
N ALA A 488 -10.04 7.78 -17.58
CA ALA A 488 -9.66 8.91 -16.74
C ALA A 488 -8.14 8.91 -16.49
N LYS A 489 -7.53 10.08 -16.57
CA LYS A 489 -6.14 10.34 -16.22
C LYS A 489 -6.00 10.70 -14.75
N GLU A 490 -4.79 10.61 -14.22
CA GLU A 490 -4.41 11.12 -12.90
C GLU A 490 -5.37 10.62 -11.80
N ASP A 491 -5.91 11.51 -10.96
CA ASP A 491 -6.91 11.24 -9.91
C ASP A 491 -8.34 11.70 -10.30
N TYR A 492 -8.60 11.87 -11.61
CA TYR A 492 -9.94 12.18 -12.09
C TYR A 492 -10.87 10.98 -12.03
N TYR A 493 -12.16 11.20 -11.76
CA TYR A 493 -13.23 10.21 -11.87
C TYR A 493 -14.43 10.77 -12.60
N PHE A 494 -15.13 9.94 -13.37
CA PHE A 494 -16.23 10.38 -14.21
C PHE A 494 -17.52 10.55 -13.43
N VAL A 495 -18.15 11.70 -13.64
CA VAL A 495 -19.48 12.03 -13.10
C VAL A 495 -20.40 12.47 -14.24
N TYR A 496 -21.68 12.12 -14.15
CA TYR A 496 -22.66 12.59 -15.10
C TYR A 496 -23.19 13.97 -14.71
N PRO A 497 -23.43 14.88 -15.67
CA PRO A 497 -23.90 16.25 -15.39
C PRO A 497 -25.18 16.30 -14.55
N ASN A 498 -26.10 15.35 -14.75
CA ASN A 498 -27.41 15.33 -14.07
C ASN A 498 -27.34 14.95 -12.58
N GLN A 499 -26.24 14.36 -12.13
CA GLN A 499 -26.03 13.89 -10.74
C GLN A 499 -24.69 14.39 -10.18
N TYR A 500 -24.16 15.48 -10.72
CA TYR A 500 -22.81 15.99 -10.42
C TYR A 500 -22.54 16.14 -8.91
N ASN A 501 -23.41 16.82 -8.19
CA ASN A 501 -23.20 17.10 -6.77
C ASN A 501 -23.30 15.85 -5.89
N GLU A 502 -24.19 14.91 -6.24
CA GLU A 502 -24.38 13.66 -5.54
C GLU A 502 -23.17 12.76 -5.71
N TYR A 503 -22.75 12.50 -6.95
CA TYR A 503 -21.56 11.71 -7.27
C TYR A 503 -20.28 12.31 -6.70
N THR A 504 -20.14 13.65 -6.78
CA THR A 504 -18.97 14.33 -6.23
C THR A 504 -18.86 14.13 -4.72
N ARG A 505 -19.96 14.19 -3.98
CA ARG A 505 -19.96 13.97 -2.54
C ARG A 505 -19.70 12.51 -2.18
N GLN A 506 -20.25 11.57 -2.97
CA GLN A 506 -20.15 10.13 -2.70
C GLN A 506 -18.75 9.57 -2.99
N PHE A 507 -18.12 9.99 -4.10
CA PHE A 507 -16.92 9.31 -4.61
C PHE A 507 -15.61 10.09 -4.42
N ARG A 508 -15.68 11.35 -3.99
CA ARG A 508 -14.48 12.12 -3.67
C ARG A 508 -13.73 11.50 -2.49
N GLY A 509 -12.42 11.32 -2.64
CA GLY A 509 -11.59 10.66 -1.62
C GLY A 509 -11.77 9.15 -1.58
N GLY A 510 -12.46 8.53 -2.56
CA GLY A 510 -12.55 7.09 -2.72
C GLY A 510 -11.40 6.55 -3.58
N PHE A 511 -10.93 5.34 -3.26
CA PHE A 511 -10.02 4.61 -4.15
C PHE A 511 -10.81 4.03 -5.30
N GLN A 512 -10.28 4.18 -6.52
CA GLN A 512 -10.89 3.70 -7.76
C GLN A 512 -9.81 3.12 -8.68
N HIS A 513 -10.21 2.28 -9.63
CA HIS A 513 -9.34 1.66 -10.62
C HIS A 513 -9.95 1.68 -12.03
N GLY A 514 -9.13 1.50 -13.05
CA GLY A 514 -9.56 1.50 -14.46
C GLY A 514 -8.98 2.64 -15.29
N GLY A 515 -8.21 3.55 -14.69
CA GLY A 515 -7.67 4.75 -15.32
C GLY A 515 -6.16 4.70 -15.57
N ILE A 516 -5.58 5.90 -15.71
CA ILE A 516 -4.16 6.11 -15.99
C ILE A 516 -3.53 6.88 -14.83
N SER A 517 -2.91 6.16 -13.93
CA SER A 517 -2.03 6.69 -12.89
C SER A 517 -0.90 5.69 -12.60
N PRO A 518 0.22 6.10 -12.00
CA PRO A 518 1.27 5.15 -11.59
C PRO A 518 0.72 4.05 -10.68
N GLY A 519 -0.15 4.40 -9.73
CA GLY A 519 -0.75 3.47 -8.78
C GLY A 519 -1.69 2.43 -9.40
N GLU A 520 -2.28 2.71 -10.56
CA GLU A 520 -3.15 1.77 -11.28
C GLU A 520 -2.38 0.90 -12.28
N LEU A 521 -1.28 1.42 -12.86
CA LEU A 521 -0.60 0.77 -13.99
C LEU A 521 0.72 0.10 -13.64
N ILE A 522 1.51 0.63 -12.69
CA ILE A 522 2.80 0.03 -12.31
C ILE A 522 2.56 -0.98 -11.20
N ILE A 523 2.54 -2.25 -11.58
CA ILE A 523 2.09 -3.35 -10.73
C ILE A 523 3.29 -4.13 -10.21
N PRO A 524 3.39 -4.37 -8.89
CA PRO A 524 4.46 -5.18 -8.32
C PRO A 524 4.30 -6.66 -8.73
N ILE A 525 5.41 -7.30 -9.04
CA ILE A 525 5.50 -8.73 -9.24
C ILE A 525 6.74 -9.27 -8.51
N ALA A 526 6.51 -10.12 -7.53
CA ALA A 526 7.54 -10.71 -6.70
C ALA A 526 7.74 -12.18 -7.06
N THR A 527 8.98 -12.53 -7.43
CA THR A 527 9.43 -13.91 -7.51
C THR A 527 10.04 -14.29 -6.17
N MET A 528 9.44 -15.24 -5.48
CA MET A 528 9.84 -15.64 -4.15
C MET A 528 10.29 -17.11 -4.13
N THR A 529 11.50 -17.35 -3.64
CA THR A 529 12.05 -18.69 -3.46
C THR A 529 12.25 -18.98 -1.97
N PRO A 530 11.82 -20.14 -1.46
CA PRO A 530 11.97 -20.49 -0.05
C PRO A 530 13.43 -20.42 0.42
N ARG A 531 13.65 -19.95 1.65
CA ARG A 531 15.01 -19.90 2.24
C ARG A 531 15.53 -21.27 2.62
N GLY A 532 14.68 -22.30 2.61
CA GLY A 532 15.00 -23.61 3.15
C GLY A 532 14.97 -23.63 4.69
N ASN A 533 14.86 -24.80 5.27
CA ASN A 533 15.06 -24.95 6.71
C ASN A 533 16.56 -24.81 7.00
N SER A 534 17.01 -23.63 7.43
CA SER A 534 18.31 -23.45 8.07
C SER A 534 18.23 -23.86 9.53
#